data_a5427b200288317d4e5503f6ad8fc4bb
#
_entry.id   a5427b200288317d4e5503f6ad8fc4bb
#
_cell.length_a   1.000
_cell.length_b   1.000
_cell.length_c   1.000
_cell.angle_alpha   90.00
_cell.angle_beta   90.00
_cell.angle_gamma   90.00
#
_symmetry.space_group_name_H-M   'P 1'
#
loop_
_entity.id
_entity.type
_entity.pdbx_description
1 polymer ?
#
loop_
_entity_poly.entity_id
_entity_poly.type
_entity_poly.pdbx_seq_one_letter_code
_entity_poly.pdbx_strand_id
1 'polypeptide(L)'
;MRWRPTDLLRRLPLRTQLTAWNAAVVILLSALMLIAVEYGGRSMLFSQADAELRGAAKEAALAIHEFGGDEASIVAAIRRKEETNTERGWFVHLLTADGRTIWQSDHCPDEIAHYPPAELDQPETVRRVGRYRYVRVRVDLSTGVSYLVRVGTYTTGLESSLRRLILLLTGLGAAMSLLAPVVAWWLAERATKPVRSMLHTAGRLSPARLGDRLPVRGTRDELDLLAGTINGLLDAVARHVDRQEQFVADAAHELRGPLAALQGTMEVALARDDLPADQQDTLSDMLEAARHLSKVANDLLVLAETGGSPKATSRTTTDLAAIADQAVAMFSGAAEDRGITMSVDAAGPTAARGDPVELRRLVSNLLDNAIRFTPPGGRIDVRVGAAIDAATLTVQDTGTGIAPRDLAHVFDRFCKADPARTHGAGRRSGGLGLAICRSIAESCGGTIGIESRLGEGTTVTVRLPATPPISPDPARRPVSAGPRPVAQTPAA
;
A
#
# COMPACT_ATOMS: atom_id res chain seq x y z
N MET A 1 6.50 -6.02 34.59
CA MET A 1 6.32 -5.67 33.18
C MET A 1 6.94 -4.30 32.94
N ARG A 2 8.21 -4.24 32.47
CA ARG A 2 8.92 -2.97 32.21
C ARG A 2 8.45 -2.44 30.84
N TRP A 3 7.62 -1.45 30.85
CA TRP A 3 7.21 -0.69 29.66
C TRP A 3 8.44 0.04 29.08
N ARG A 4 8.87 -0.37 27.87
CA ARG A 4 9.86 0.39 27.10
C ARG A 4 9.11 1.31 26.12
N PRO A 5 9.26 2.62 26.22
CA PRO A 5 8.55 3.57 25.34
C PRO A 5 8.86 3.39 23.86
N THR A 6 9.93 2.66 23.52
CA THR A 6 10.34 2.31 22.16
C THR A 6 9.40 1.34 21.45
N ASP A 7 8.61 0.53 22.17
CA ASP A 7 7.73 -0.48 21.57
C ASP A 7 6.41 0.11 21.04
N LEU A 8 5.97 1.25 21.59
CA LEU A 8 4.81 1.99 21.10
C LEU A 8 5.09 2.66 19.74
N LEU A 9 6.27 3.24 19.58
CA LEU A 9 6.66 3.90 18.33
C LEU A 9 6.78 2.90 17.17
N ARG A 10 7.23 1.67 17.42
CA ARG A 10 7.37 0.62 16.39
C ARG A 10 6.05 0.14 15.78
N ARG A 11 4.93 0.35 16.45
CA ARG A 11 3.58 -0.03 15.96
C ARG A 11 2.90 1.07 15.14
N LEU A 12 3.46 2.26 15.13
CA LEU A 12 2.91 3.38 14.37
C LEU A 12 3.31 3.28 12.88
N PRO A 13 2.50 3.82 11.96
CA PRO A 13 2.87 3.93 10.55
C PRO A 13 4.22 4.65 10.38
N LEU A 14 5.02 4.26 9.40
CA LEU A 14 6.35 4.82 9.14
C LEU A 14 6.33 6.36 9.08
N ARG A 15 5.28 6.92 8.53
CA ARG A 15 5.03 8.36 8.45
C ARG A 15 5.03 9.03 9.82
N THR A 16 4.30 8.48 10.78
CA THR A 16 4.21 9.03 12.15
C THR A 16 5.52 8.88 12.91
N GLN A 17 6.26 7.79 12.69
CA GLN A 17 7.58 7.60 13.28
C GLN A 17 8.56 8.66 12.79
N LEU A 18 8.65 8.88 11.47
CA LEU A 18 9.51 9.90 10.87
C LEU A 18 9.17 11.31 11.35
N THR A 19 7.87 11.65 11.41
CA THR A 19 7.41 12.95 11.91
C THR A 19 7.78 13.15 13.37
N ALA A 20 7.53 12.15 14.23
CA ALA A 20 7.87 12.24 15.66
C ALA A 20 9.38 12.36 15.89
N TRP A 21 10.20 11.62 15.15
CA TRP A 21 11.65 11.67 15.25
C TRP A 21 12.20 13.04 14.82
N ASN A 22 11.75 13.59 13.69
CA ASN A 22 12.15 14.91 13.24
C ASN A 22 11.73 16.01 14.24
N ALA A 23 10.50 15.94 14.76
CA ALA A 23 10.04 16.88 15.78
C ALA A 23 10.91 16.82 17.04
N ALA A 24 11.25 15.62 17.52
CA ALA A 24 12.11 15.43 18.69
C ALA A 24 13.52 16.01 18.48
N VAL A 25 14.11 15.82 17.30
CA VAL A 25 15.41 16.40 16.94
C VAL A 25 15.36 17.92 16.93
N VAL A 26 14.34 18.53 16.32
CA VAL A 26 14.19 19.98 16.27
C VAL A 26 14.03 20.57 17.67
N ILE A 27 13.20 19.97 18.51
CA ILE A 27 13.00 20.41 19.90
C ILE A 27 14.31 20.30 20.69
N LEU A 28 15.03 19.20 20.56
CA LEU A 28 16.32 19.00 21.24
C LEU A 28 17.35 20.06 20.81
N LEU A 29 17.50 20.31 19.50
CA LEU A 29 18.43 21.30 18.99
C LEU A 29 18.05 22.72 19.43
N SER A 30 16.75 23.05 19.43
CA SER A 30 16.28 24.35 19.94
C SER A 30 16.58 24.53 21.43
N ALA A 31 16.38 23.49 22.24
CA ALA A 31 16.69 23.52 23.65
C ALA A 31 18.21 23.67 23.91
N LEU A 32 19.05 22.94 23.20
CA LEU A 32 20.50 23.07 23.27
C LEU A 32 20.98 24.46 22.88
N MET A 33 20.41 25.04 21.83
CA MET A 33 20.73 26.39 21.38
C MET A 33 20.38 27.43 22.45
N LEU A 34 19.20 27.34 23.06
CA LEU A 34 18.79 28.24 24.15
C LEU A 34 19.74 28.15 25.35
N ILE A 35 20.10 26.93 25.75
CA ILE A 35 21.07 26.71 26.83
C ILE A 35 22.42 27.33 26.48
N ALA A 36 22.92 27.11 25.27
CA ALA A 36 24.20 27.65 24.82
C ALA A 36 24.20 29.19 24.80
N VAL A 37 23.11 29.83 24.39
CA VAL A 37 22.98 31.29 24.38
C VAL A 37 22.86 31.83 25.80
N GLU A 38 22.10 31.19 26.68
CA GLU A 38 21.96 31.64 28.06
C GLU A 38 23.30 31.57 28.83
N TYR A 39 23.96 30.43 28.77
CA TYR A 39 25.23 30.25 29.51
C TYR A 39 26.41 30.93 28.81
N GLY A 40 26.57 30.72 27.51
CA GLY A 40 27.66 31.25 26.70
C GLY A 40 27.56 32.77 26.53
N GLY A 41 26.38 33.27 26.14
CA GLY A 41 26.14 34.69 25.97
C GLY A 41 26.32 35.47 27.28
N ARG A 42 25.82 34.93 28.38
CA ARG A 42 25.98 35.52 29.70
C ARG A 42 27.46 35.59 30.10
N SER A 43 28.18 34.45 29.98
CA SER A 43 29.62 34.39 30.29
C SER A 43 30.44 35.39 29.45
N MET A 44 30.17 35.43 28.15
CA MET A 44 30.89 36.31 27.18
C MET A 44 30.64 37.82 27.50
N LEU A 45 29.37 38.22 27.63
CA LEU A 45 29.02 39.62 27.90
C LEU A 45 29.57 40.14 29.23
N PHE A 46 29.47 39.30 30.28
CA PHE A 46 30.01 39.70 31.59
C PHE A 46 31.53 39.70 31.61
N SER A 47 32.22 38.76 30.95
CA SER A 47 33.68 38.76 30.86
C SER A 47 34.22 40.00 30.11
N GLN A 48 33.52 40.40 29.06
CA GLN A 48 33.86 41.63 28.32
C GLN A 48 33.67 42.87 29.19
N ALA A 49 32.53 43.03 29.89
CA ALA A 49 32.27 44.12 30.79
C ALA A 49 33.30 44.16 31.96
N ASP A 50 33.70 42.97 32.48
CA ASP A 50 34.72 42.88 33.48
C ASP A 50 36.11 43.34 32.98
N ALA A 51 36.45 43.05 31.73
CA ALA A 51 37.70 43.49 31.13
C ALA A 51 37.69 45.02 30.91
N GLU A 52 36.58 45.60 30.45
CA GLU A 52 36.43 47.03 30.30
C GLU A 52 36.55 47.78 31.68
N LEU A 53 35.86 47.24 32.69
CA LEU A 53 35.96 47.81 34.06
C LEU A 53 37.36 47.76 34.62
N ARG A 54 38.12 46.68 34.45
CA ARG A 54 39.51 46.57 34.85
C ARG A 54 40.40 47.57 34.07
N GLY A 55 40.15 47.73 32.77
CA GLY A 55 40.85 48.72 31.96
C GLY A 55 40.65 50.13 32.50
N ALA A 56 39.40 50.53 32.73
CA ALA A 56 39.03 51.81 33.27
C ALA A 56 39.59 52.08 34.70
N ALA A 57 39.56 51.08 35.54
CA ALA A 57 40.12 51.17 36.87
C ALA A 57 41.67 51.37 36.89
N LYS A 58 42.37 50.69 35.98
CA LYS A 58 43.81 50.89 35.76
C LYS A 58 44.16 52.29 35.30
N GLU A 59 43.37 52.81 34.33
CA GLU A 59 43.58 54.18 33.84
C GLU A 59 43.26 55.21 34.91
N ALA A 60 42.24 55.02 35.74
CA ALA A 60 42.01 55.89 36.91
C ALA A 60 43.15 55.82 37.92
N ALA A 61 43.75 54.65 38.17
CA ALA A 61 44.92 54.47 38.99
C ALA A 61 46.15 55.19 38.44
N LEU A 62 46.38 55.13 37.13
CA LEU A 62 47.48 55.86 36.48
C LEU A 62 47.31 57.38 36.62
N ALA A 63 46.11 57.93 36.48
CA ALA A 63 45.83 59.34 36.67
C ALA A 63 46.14 59.76 38.11
N ILE A 64 45.86 58.94 39.11
CA ILE A 64 46.23 59.27 40.53
C ILE A 64 47.75 59.29 40.71
N HIS A 65 48.48 58.39 40.09
CA HIS A 65 49.93 58.39 40.14
C HIS A 65 50.56 59.60 39.44
N GLU A 66 49.99 59.98 38.27
CA GLU A 66 50.48 61.11 37.45
C GLU A 66 50.36 62.43 38.19
N PHE A 67 49.27 62.67 38.90
CA PHE A 67 48.98 63.91 39.57
C PHE A 67 49.50 63.91 41.03
N GLY A 68 50.19 62.86 41.50
CA GLY A 68 51.04 62.89 42.69
C GLY A 68 50.33 63.23 44.02
N GLY A 69 49.00 63.12 44.11
CA GLY A 69 48.22 63.46 45.29
C GLY A 69 47.47 64.79 45.25
N ASP A 70 47.54 65.57 44.15
CA ASP A 70 46.67 66.71 43.96
C ASP A 70 45.25 66.32 43.72
N GLU A 71 44.41 66.30 44.78
CA GLU A 71 43.03 65.86 44.75
C GLU A 71 42.20 66.60 43.67
N ALA A 72 42.42 67.83 43.41
CA ALA A 72 41.68 68.62 42.46
C ALA A 72 41.94 68.18 41.00
N SER A 73 43.21 67.98 40.66
CA SER A 73 43.65 67.47 39.36
C SER A 73 43.23 66.05 39.10
N ILE A 74 43.30 65.19 40.12
CA ILE A 74 42.80 63.79 40.07
C ILE A 74 41.29 63.74 39.77
N VAL A 75 40.50 64.52 40.54
CA VAL A 75 39.04 64.64 40.32
C VAL A 75 38.70 65.13 38.92
N ALA A 76 39.42 66.19 38.44
CA ALA A 76 39.19 66.73 37.10
C ALA A 76 39.48 65.73 35.98
N ALA A 77 40.53 64.88 36.15
CA ALA A 77 40.87 63.89 35.17
C ALA A 77 39.84 62.72 35.17
N ILE A 78 39.43 62.26 36.34
CA ILE A 78 38.41 61.19 36.51
C ILE A 78 37.05 61.67 36.00
N ARG A 79 36.60 62.92 36.30
CA ARG A 79 35.36 63.52 35.83
C ARG A 79 35.30 63.58 34.29
N ARG A 80 36.36 64.05 33.65
CA ARG A 80 36.44 64.12 32.19
C ARG A 80 36.25 62.77 31.53
N LYS A 81 36.78 61.74 32.17
CA LYS A 81 36.68 60.42 31.68
C LYS A 81 35.30 59.80 31.92
N GLU A 82 34.67 60.08 33.03
CA GLU A 82 33.29 59.68 33.32
C GLU A 82 32.30 60.30 32.30
N GLU A 83 32.44 61.63 32.05
CA GLU A 83 31.62 62.33 31.11
C GLU A 83 31.65 61.68 29.69
N THR A 84 32.82 61.17 29.28
CA THR A 84 32.97 60.45 27.99
C THR A 84 32.28 59.06 27.99
N ASN A 85 32.02 58.47 29.15
CA ASN A 85 31.46 57.11 29.30
C ASN A 85 30.08 57.09 30.00
N THR A 86 29.45 58.26 30.19
CA THR A 86 28.16 58.40 30.89
C THR A 86 27.05 57.59 30.21
N GLU A 87 27.03 57.56 28.86
CA GLU A 87 26.06 56.75 28.10
C GLU A 87 26.15 55.24 28.39
N ARG A 88 27.32 54.80 28.85
CA ARG A 88 27.53 53.38 29.22
C ARG A 88 27.13 53.05 30.66
N GLY A 89 26.59 54.07 31.38
CA GLY A 89 26.18 53.92 32.77
C GLY A 89 27.35 53.63 33.72
N TRP A 90 28.53 54.23 33.40
CA TRP A 90 29.69 54.13 34.30
C TRP A 90 29.52 55.02 35.50
N PHE A 91 30.05 54.61 36.63
CA PHE A 91 30.19 55.42 37.83
C PHE A 91 31.57 55.18 38.43
N VAL A 92 32.08 56.23 39.03
CA VAL A 92 33.36 56.19 39.73
C VAL A 92 33.15 56.73 41.13
N HIS A 93 33.79 56.07 42.12
CA HIS A 93 33.83 56.52 43.50
C HIS A 93 35.30 56.52 44.01
N LEU A 94 35.81 57.71 44.33
CA LEU A 94 37.16 57.92 44.82
C LEU A 94 37.13 58.16 46.33
N LEU A 95 37.89 57.36 47.06
CA LEU A 95 38.00 57.42 48.51
C LEU A 95 39.48 57.49 48.94
N THR A 96 39.70 58.04 50.12
CA THR A 96 40.97 57.89 50.86
C THR A 96 41.03 56.49 51.51
N ALA A 97 42.20 56.08 51.97
CA ALA A 97 42.40 54.77 52.65
C ALA A 97 41.57 54.63 53.92
N ASP A 98 41.27 55.69 54.64
CA ASP A 98 40.43 55.77 55.81
C ASP A 98 38.93 55.79 55.51
N GLY A 99 38.56 55.73 54.22
CA GLY A 99 37.17 55.62 53.78
C GLY A 99 36.44 56.93 53.57
N ARG A 100 37.14 58.10 53.66
CA ARG A 100 36.56 59.40 53.38
C ARG A 100 36.35 59.56 51.84
N THR A 101 35.11 59.85 51.37
CA THR A 101 34.82 60.14 49.98
C THR A 101 35.47 61.45 49.58
N ILE A 102 36.34 61.44 48.57
CA ILE A 102 36.93 62.62 47.94
C ILE A 102 36.00 63.11 46.85
N TRP A 103 35.51 62.16 46.03
CA TRP A 103 34.61 62.46 44.94
C TRP A 103 33.80 61.22 44.52
N GLN A 104 32.59 61.45 44.10
CA GLN A 104 31.78 60.41 43.51
C GLN A 104 31.02 60.97 42.29
N SER A 105 30.80 60.11 41.30
CA SER A 105 29.97 60.47 40.14
C SER A 105 28.50 60.61 40.52
N ASP A 106 27.74 61.47 39.82
CA ASP A 106 26.33 61.70 40.06
C ASP A 106 25.48 60.43 39.94
N HIS A 107 25.96 59.44 39.17
CA HIS A 107 25.31 58.15 38.94
C HIS A 107 25.83 57.04 39.85
N CYS A 108 26.66 57.36 40.88
CA CYS A 108 27.15 56.37 41.82
C CYS A 108 26.03 55.88 42.73
N PRO A 109 25.72 54.55 42.72
CA PRO A 109 24.65 54.02 43.59
C PRO A 109 24.97 54.19 45.07
N ASP A 110 23.98 54.55 45.87
CA ASP A 110 24.10 54.69 47.34
C ASP A 110 24.57 53.41 48.00
N GLU A 111 24.14 52.24 47.46
CA GLU A 111 24.56 50.93 47.93
C GLU A 111 26.07 50.69 47.82
N ILE A 112 26.75 51.35 46.84
CA ILE A 112 28.18 51.25 46.63
C ILE A 112 28.91 52.40 47.37
N ALA A 113 28.31 53.59 47.43
CA ALA A 113 28.84 54.72 48.12
C ALA A 113 29.00 54.44 49.64
N HIS A 114 28.01 53.76 50.26
CA HIS A 114 28.00 53.43 51.69
C HIS A 114 28.59 52.07 52.04
N TYR A 115 29.17 51.36 51.05
CA TYR A 115 29.74 50.03 51.27
C TYR A 115 31.01 50.16 52.19
N PRO A 116 31.14 49.40 53.30
CA PRO A 116 32.18 49.58 54.29
C PRO A 116 33.57 49.38 53.68
N PRO A 117 34.57 50.22 54.11
CA PRO A 117 35.97 50.14 53.64
C PRO A 117 36.71 48.89 54.13
N ALA A 118 36.13 48.10 55.02
CA ALA A 118 36.75 47.00 55.75
C ALA A 118 37.33 45.81 54.90
N GLU A 119 37.24 45.91 53.56
CA GLU A 119 37.77 44.86 52.66
C GLU A 119 38.99 45.35 51.83
N LEU A 120 39.82 46.21 52.40
CA LEU A 120 40.96 46.90 51.72
C LEU A 120 42.07 45.94 51.24
N ASP A 121 42.16 44.72 51.77
CA ASP A 121 43.26 43.77 51.54
C ASP A 121 43.01 42.71 50.43
N GLN A 122 41.93 42.83 49.67
CA GLN A 122 41.68 41.84 48.63
C GLN A 122 42.11 42.36 47.25
N PRO A 123 42.66 41.43 46.35
CA PRO A 123 43.17 41.81 45.06
C PRO A 123 42.04 42.36 44.13
N GLU A 124 42.41 43.01 43.01
CA GLU A 124 41.55 43.56 41.95
C GLU A 124 40.50 42.54 41.46
N THR A 125 39.42 42.41 42.20
CA THR A 125 38.32 41.47 41.82
C THR A 125 37.08 42.25 41.42
N VAL A 126 36.45 41.84 40.30
CA VAL A 126 35.14 42.35 39.94
C VAL A 126 34.10 41.79 40.88
N ARG A 127 33.35 42.66 41.54
CA ARG A 127 32.25 42.25 42.41
C ARG A 127 30.91 42.67 41.85
N ARG A 128 29.90 41.85 42.12
CA ARG A 128 28.52 42.16 41.83
C ARG A 128 27.78 42.49 43.13
N VAL A 129 27.14 43.64 43.14
CA VAL A 129 26.25 44.07 44.24
C VAL A 129 24.90 44.46 43.59
N GLY A 130 23.86 43.67 43.84
CA GLY A 130 22.56 43.90 43.22
C GLY A 130 22.61 43.94 41.70
N ARG A 131 22.30 45.15 41.14
CA ARG A 131 22.28 45.42 39.69
C ARG A 131 23.56 46.07 39.18
N TYR A 132 24.61 46.10 39.96
CA TYR A 132 25.87 46.76 39.67
C TYR A 132 27.02 45.77 39.65
N ARG A 133 27.97 46.00 38.78
CA ARG A 133 29.30 45.38 38.82
C ARG A 133 30.33 46.46 38.95
N TYR A 134 31.28 46.24 39.84
CA TYR A 134 32.36 47.22 40.03
C TYR A 134 33.68 46.51 40.31
N VAL A 135 34.73 47.20 39.91
CA VAL A 135 36.12 46.86 40.24
C VAL A 135 36.62 47.91 41.23
N ARG A 136 37.40 47.53 42.20
CA ARG A 136 38.13 48.42 43.08
C ARG A 136 39.63 48.22 42.87
N VAL A 137 40.34 49.35 42.88
CA VAL A 137 41.81 49.37 42.83
C VAL A 137 42.30 50.27 43.93
N ARG A 138 43.30 49.77 44.73
CA ARG A 138 44.04 50.55 45.69
C ARG A 138 45.26 51.13 45.00
N VAL A 139 45.51 52.41 45.21
CA VAL A 139 46.63 53.14 44.64
C VAL A 139 47.42 53.73 45.80
N ASP A 140 48.63 53.25 46.03
CA ASP A 140 49.52 53.71 47.07
C ASP A 140 50.57 54.66 46.42
N LEU A 141 50.59 55.93 46.89
CA LEU A 141 51.55 56.89 46.40
C LEU A 141 52.86 56.87 47.22
N SER A 142 53.97 57.28 46.62
CA SER A 142 55.27 57.40 47.30
C SER A 142 55.27 58.37 48.43
N THR A 143 54.26 59.22 48.52
CA THR A 143 54.04 60.19 49.60
C THR A 143 53.44 59.56 50.86
N GLY A 144 53.14 58.24 50.86
CA GLY A 144 52.47 57.55 51.93
C GLY A 144 50.96 57.69 51.98
N VAL A 145 50.36 58.39 51.02
CA VAL A 145 48.91 58.52 50.90
C VAL A 145 48.37 57.42 50.00
N SER A 146 47.34 56.74 50.45
CA SER A 146 46.67 55.67 49.66
C SER A 146 45.25 56.11 49.27
N TYR A 147 44.90 55.85 48.05
CA TYR A 147 43.55 56.08 47.50
C TYR A 147 42.88 54.78 47.14
N LEU A 148 41.54 54.71 47.20
CA LEU A 148 40.72 53.61 46.75
C LEU A 148 39.80 54.13 45.65
N VAL A 149 39.92 53.55 44.47
CA VAL A 149 39.04 53.84 43.33
C VAL A 149 38.10 52.67 43.12
N ARG A 150 36.82 52.97 43.04
CA ARG A 150 35.77 52.02 42.61
C ARG A 150 35.24 52.50 41.27
N VAL A 151 35.39 51.67 40.25
CA VAL A 151 34.80 51.89 38.91
C VAL A 151 33.79 50.85 38.65
N GLY A 152 32.57 51.23 38.28
CA GLY A 152 31.49 50.28 38.09
C GLY A 152 30.54 50.65 36.96
N THR A 153 29.67 49.71 36.61
CA THR A 153 28.62 49.86 35.59
C THR A 153 27.34 49.18 36.00
N TYR A 154 26.23 49.64 35.42
CA TYR A 154 24.94 49.01 35.60
C TYR A 154 24.80 47.77 34.71
N THR A 155 24.35 46.63 35.27
CA THR A 155 24.12 45.40 34.53
C THR A 155 22.76 45.39 33.83
N THR A 156 21.86 46.29 34.14
CA THR A 156 20.48 46.34 33.63
C THR A 156 20.38 46.42 32.08
N GLY A 157 21.25 47.21 31.42
CA GLY A 157 21.32 47.31 30.00
C GLY A 157 21.74 45.99 29.30
N LEU A 158 22.80 45.35 29.85
CA LEU A 158 23.27 44.07 29.37
C LEU A 158 22.23 42.98 29.58
N GLU A 159 21.64 42.91 30.77
CA GLU A 159 20.60 41.91 31.08
C GLU A 159 19.35 42.10 30.23
N SER A 160 18.94 43.32 29.93
CA SER A 160 17.79 43.61 29.07
C SER A 160 18.02 43.20 27.61
N SER A 161 19.23 43.42 27.09
CA SER A 161 19.62 43.03 25.73
C SER A 161 19.67 41.51 25.60
N LEU A 162 20.26 40.84 26.59
CA LEU A 162 20.29 39.36 26.65
C LEU A 162 18.86 38.77 26.72
N ARG A 163 18.01 39.37 27.58
CA ARG A 163 16.60 38.94 27.70
C ARG A 163 15.84 39.06 26.39
N ARG A 164 16.02 40.19 25.65
CA ARG A 164 15.41 40.35 24.32
C ARG A 164 15.89 39.30 23.35
N LEU A 165 17.18 39.01 23.31
CA LEU A 165 17.75 37.98 22.46
C LEU A 165 17.17 36.57 22.79
N ILE A 166 17.12 36.24 24.08
CA ILE A 166 16.53 34.95 24.54
C ILE A 166 15.06 34.85 24.16
N LEU A 167 14.27 35.93 24.33
CA LEU A 167 12.86 35.96 23.94
C LEU A 167 12.67 35.74 22.42
N LEU A 168 13.49 36.42 21.59
CA LEU A 168 13.47 36.26 20.16
C LEU A 168 13.81 34.80 19.73
N LEU A 169 14.88 34.25 20.33
CA LEU A 169 15.29 32.87 20.03
C LEU A 169 14.29 31.83 20.54
N THR A 170 13.67 32.08 21.69
CA THR A 170 12.59 31.22 22.20
C THR A 170 11.37 31.25 21.28
N GLY A 171 10.97 32.44 20.83
CA GLY A 171 9.89 32.60 19.85
C GLY A 171 10.17 31.91 18.53
N LEU A 172 11.40 32.05 18.02
CA LEU A 172 11.83 31.37 16.79
C LEU A 172 11.87 29.86 16.97
N GLY A 173 12.43 29.37 18.09
CA GLY A 173 12.46 27.93 18.42
C GLY A 173 11.06 27.34 18.57
N ALA A 174 10.14 28.05 19.20
CA ALA A 174 8.74 27.65 19.30
C ALA A 174 8.06 27.59 17.93
N ALA A 175 8.26 28.60 17.07
CA ALA A 175 7.73 28.60 15.71
C ALA A 175 8.28 27.45 14.88
N MET A 176 9.58 27.16 14.96
CA MET A 176 10.20 26.02 14.28
C MET A 176 9.67 24.68 14.82
N SER A 177 9.48 24.56 16.14
CA SER A 177 8.93 23.35 16.77
C SER A 177 7.48 23.05 16.35
N LEU A 178 6.69 24.09 16.03
CA LEU A 178 5.34 23.96 15.50
C LEU A 178 5.34 23.66 13.98
N LEU A 179 6.24 24.28 13.24
CA LEU A 179 6.31 24.12 11.77
C LEU A 179 6.96 22.79 11.35
N ALA A 180 7.99 22.36 12.06
CA ALA A 180 8.76 21.17 11.71
C ALA A 180 7.91 19.89 11.59
N PRO A 181 6.96 19.57 12.51
CA PRO A 181 6.08 18.41 12.35
C PRO A 181 5.20 18.49 11.09
N VAL A 182 4.73 19.68 10.73
CA VAL A 182 3.89 19.89 9.53
C VAL A 182 4.68 19.62 8.27
N VAL A 183 5.88 20.19 8.18
CA VAL A 183 6.79 19.98 7.03
C VAL A 183 7.23 18.51 6.97
N ALA A 184 7.59 17.90 8.10
CA ALA A 184 7.99 16.50 8.18
C ALA A 184 6.84 15.56 7.76
N TRP A 185 5.60 15.85 8.19
CA TRP A 185 4.41 15.12 7.78
C TRP A 185 4.19 15.19 6.27
N TRP A 186 4.24 16.40 5.70
CA TRP A 186 4.07 16.61 4.27
C TRP A 186 5.15 15.89 3.44
N LEU A 187 6.41 15.97 3.88
CA LEU A 187 7.53 15.29 3.22
C LEU A 187 7.41 13.77 3.33
N ALA A 188 7.04 13.25 4.51
CA ALA A 188 6.83 11.82 4.73
C ALA A 188 5.67 11.28 3.88
N GLU A 189 4.55 12.02 3.76
CA GLU A 189 3.44 11.65 2.88
C GLU A 189 3.89 11.58 1.42
N ARG A 190 4.64 12.58 0.96
CA ARG A 190 5.16 12.62 -0.42
C ARG A 190 6.13 11.46 -0.69
N ALA A 191 6.98 11.11 0.26
CA ALA A 191 7.96 10.03 0.13
C ALA A 191 7.31 8.62 0.19
N THR A 192 6.26 8.44 1.00
CA THR A 192 5.63 7.11 1.19
C THR A 192 4.51 6.80 0.21
N LYS A 193 3.92 7.81 -0.43
CA LYS A 193 2.83 7.65 -1.41
C LYS A 193 3.17 6.67 -2.55
N PRO A 194 4.36 6.72 -3.19
CA PRO A 194 4.74 5.78 -4.24
C PRO A 194 4.82 4.33 -3.74
N VAL A 195 5.41 4.12 -2.58
CA VAL A 195 5.53 2.78 -1.98
C VAL A 195 4.14 2.18 -1.72
N ARG A 196 3.22 2.99 -1.22
CA ARG A 196 1.83 2.55 -0.99
C ARG A 196 1.12 2.17 -2.28
N SER A 197 1.31 2.93 -3.37
CA SER A 197 0.73 2.59 -4.68
C SER A 197 1.29 1.28 -5.22
N MET A 198 2.60 1.04 -5.07
CA MET A 198 3.23 -0.23 -5.45
C MET A 198 2.69 -1.41 -4.64
N LEU A 199 2.55 -1.27 -3.32
CA LEU A 199 1.98 -2.29 -2.45
C LEU A 199 0.53 -2.61 -2.82
N HIS A 200 -0.27 -1.59 -3.14
CA HIS A 200 -1.66 -1.78 -3.55
C HIS A 200 -1.76 -2.51 -4.90
N THR A 201 -0.91 -2.16 -5.87
CA THR A 201 -0.85 -2.85 -7.16
C THR A 201 -0.33 -4.28 -6.98
N ALA A 202 0.75 -4.47 -6.19
CA ALA A 202 1.29 -5.79 -5.90
C ALA A 202 0.28 -6.71 -5.20
N GLY A 203 -0.54 -6.19 -4.28
CA GLY A 203 -1.60 -6.95 -3.61
C GLY A 203 -2.76 -7.37 -4.51
N ARG A 204 -2.88 -6.80 -5.70
CA ARG A 204 -3.87 -7.16 -6.72
C ARG A 204 -3.34 -8.13 -7.76
N LEU A 205 -2.03 -8.37 -7.78
CA LEU A 205 -1.43 -9.34 -8.67
C LEU A 205 -1.94 -10.75 -8.33
N SER A 206 -2.51 -11.40 -9.32
CA SER A 206 -2.94 -12.79 -9.24
C SER A 206 -2.50 -13.52 -10.50
N PRO A 207 -2.40 -14.84 -10.49
CA PRO A 207 -2.09 -15.63 -11.69
C PRO A 207 -3.00 -15.31 -12.89
N ALA A 208 -4.26 -14.91 -12.62
CA ALA A 208 -5.22 -14.51 -13.64
C ALA A 208 -5.01 -13.08 -14.16
N ARG A 209 -4.14 -12.27 -13.57
CA ARG A 209 -3.88 -10.86 -13.92
C ARG A 209 -2.39 -10.56 -14.00
N LEU A 210 -1.65 -11.44 -14.65
CA LEU A 210 -0.21 -11.26 -14.90
C LEU A 210 0.10 -10.09 -15.86
N GLY A 211 -0.91 -9.48 -16.50
CA GLY A 211 -0.76 -8.30 -17.33
C GLY A 211 -0.59 -6.98 -16.58
N ASP A 212 -0.99 -6.92 -15.31
CA ASP A 212 -0.84 -5.71 -14.50
C ASP A 212 0.65 -5.45 -14.22
N ARG A 213 1.04 -4.17 -14.27
CA ARG A 213 2.43 -3.74 -14.05
C ARG A 213 2.49 -2.71 -12.93
N LEU A 214 3.60 -2.74 -12.18
CA LEU A 214 3.91 -1.68 -11.23
C LEU A 214 4.20 -0.38 -11.98
N PRO A 215 3.70 0.76 -11.50
CA PRO A 215 3.93 2.05 -12.15
C PRO A 215 5.40 2.46 -12.04
N VAL A 216 6.03 2.75 -13.17
CA VAL A 216 7.36 3.36 -13.27
C VAL A 216 7.18 4.86 -13.44
N ARG A 217 7.82 5.66 -12.59
CA ARG A 217 7.62 7.11 -12.50
C ARG A 217 8.56 7.91 -13.40
N GLY A 218 9.65 7.31 -13.86
CA GLY A 218 10.68 7.95 -14.66
C GLY A 218 11.66 8.81 -13.86
N THR A 219 11.63 8.71 -12.52
CA THR A 219 12.54 9.44 -11.62
C THR A 219 13.94 8.84 -11.56
N ARG A 220 14.11 7.61 -12.08
CA ARG A 220 15.37 6.84 -12.06
C ARG A 220 15.94 6.63 -10.65
N ASP A 221 15.08 6.59 -9.64
CA ASP A 221 15.41 6.31 -8.25
C ASP A 221 15.34 4.80 -7.95
N GLU A 222 15.62 4.43 -6.71
CA GLU A 222 15.59 3.05 -6.24
C GLU A 222 14.20 2.41 -6.38
N LEU A 223 13.15 3.23 -6.34
CA LEU A 223 11.77 2.76 -6.53
C LEU A 223 11.49 2.41 -7.99
N ASP A 224 12.00 3.19 -8.94
CA ASP A 224 11.90 2.87 -10.36
C ASP A 224 12.70 1.60 -10.70
N LEU A 225 13.88 1.42 -10.10
CA LEU A 225 14.67 0.20 -10.24
C LEU A 225 13.93 -1.01 -9.69
N LEU A 226 13.33 -0.88 -8.50
CA LEU A 226 12.52 -1.94 -7.88
C LEU A 226 11.30 -2.29 -8.75
N ALA A 227 10.56 -1.27 -9.22
CA ALA A 227 9.42 -1.48 -10.10
C ALA A 227 9.83 -2.19 -11.40
N GLY A 228 10.94 -1.76 -12.01
CA GLY A 228 11.48 -2.38 -13.21
C GLY A 228 11.88 -3.85 -12.99
N THR A 229 12.54 -4.14 -11.87
CA THR A 229 12.95 -5.51 -11.50
C THR A 229 11.74 -6.42 -11.31
N ILE A 230 10.72 -5.95 -10.56
CA ILE A 230 9.48 -6.70 -10.34
C ILE A 230 8.73 -6.90 -11.65
N ASN A 231 8.61 -5.86 -12.49
CA ASN A 231 7.98 -5.97 -13.81
C ASN A 231 8.71 -6.98 -14.70
N GLY A 232 10.05 -6.99 -14.68
CA GLY A 232 10.84 -8.00 -15.38
C GLY A 232 10.60 -9.43 -14.90
N LEU A 233 10.43 -9.61 -13.59
CA LEU A 233 10.04 -10.90 -13.00
C LEU A 233 8.63 -11.32 -13.46
N LEU A 234 7.67 -10.39 -13.44
CA LEU A 234 6.30 -10.65 -13.91
C LEU A 234 6.29 -11.04 -15.39
N ASP A 235 7.10 -10.39 -16.23
CA ASP A 235 7.26 -10.76 -17.63
C ASP A 235 7.88 -12.15 -17.81
N ALA A 236 8.84 -12.53 -16.97
CA ALA A 236 9.44 -13.86 -17.00
C ALA A 236 8.42 -14.94 -16.60
N VAL A 237 7.61 -14.67 -15.57
CA VAL A 237 6.53 -15.58 -15.12
C VAL A 237 5.46 -15.69 -16.21
N ALA A 238 5.00 -14.58 -16.78
CA ALA A 238 4.02 -14.61 -17.86
C ALA A 238 4.50 -15.46 -19.05
N ARG A 239 5.74 -15.22 -19.52
CA ARG A 239 6.34 -16.04 -20.58
C ARG A 239 6.51 -17.51 -20.24
N HIS A 240 6.68 -17.82 -18.94
CA HIS A 240 6.76 -19.23 -18.51
C HIS A 240 5.38 -19.91 -18.58
N VAL A 241 4.33 -19.22 -18.10
CA VAL A 241 2.95 -19.69 -18.18
C VAL A 241 2.53 -19.88 -19.64
N ASP A 242 2.75 -18.90 -20.50
CA ASP A 242 2.42 -18.97 -21.93
C ASP A 242 3.12 -20.17 -22.60
N ARG A 243 4.40 -20.39 -22.32
CA ARG A 243 5.15 -21.56 -22.86
C ARG A 243 4.60 -22.89 -22.33
N GLN A 244 4.17 -22.93 -21.09
CA GLN A 244 3.58 -24.13 -20.49
C GLN A 244 2.21 -24.43 -21.15
N GLU A 245 1.40 -23.41 -21.37
CA GLU A 245 0.11 -23.56 -22.07
C GLU A 245 0.31 -24.02 -23.51
N GLN A 246 1.24 -23.41 -24.24
CA GLN A 246 1.57 -23.81 -25.60
C GLN A 246 2.09 -25.25 -25.67
N PHE A 247 2.98 -25.66 -24.75
CA PHE A 247 3.46 -27.04 -24.69
C PHE A 247 2.32 -28.03 -24.49
N VAL A 248 1.35 -27.74 -23.62
CA VAL A 248 0.17 -28.58 -23.40
C VAL A 248 -0.70 -28.65 -24.64
N ALA A 249 -0.89 -27.52 -25.34
CA ALA A 249 -1.66 -27.46 -26.60
C ALA A 249 -1.00 -28.30 -27.70
N ASP A 250 0.30 -28.16 -27.89
CA ASP A 250 1.07 -28.91 -28.88
C ASP A 250 1.02 -30.41 -28.58
N ALA A 251 1.25 -30.80 -27.32
CA ALA A 251 1.17 -32.19 -26.90
C ALA A 251 -0.23 -32.79 -27.14
N ALA A 252 -1.29 -32.07 -26.81
CA ALA A 252 -2.67 -32.51 -27.04
C ALA A 252 -2.97 -32.66 -28.54
N HIS A 253 -2.43 -31.76 -29.37
CA HIS A 253 -2.58 -31.85 -30.83
C HIS A 253 -1.88 -33.06 -31.41
N GLU A 254 -0.64 -33.35 -30.97
CA GLU A 254 0.15 -34.51 -31.40
C GLU A 254 -0.44 -35.84 -30.92
N LEU A 255 -1.15 -35.85 -29.79
CA LEU A 255 -1.85 -37.05 -29.27
C LEU A 255 -3.15 -37.33 -30.03
N ARG A 256 -3.81 -36.35 -30.64
CA ARG A 256 -5.09 -36.54 -31.32
C ARG A 256 -4.98 -37.46 -32.52
N GLY A 257 -3.94 -37.30 -33.34
CA GLY A 257 -3.70 -38.11 -34.53
C GLY A 257 -3.60 -39.62 -34.25
N PRO A 258 -2.65 -40.05 -33.40
CA PRO A 258 -2.49 -41.47 -33.08
C PRO A 258 -3.70 -42.06 -32.36
N LEU A 259 -4.40 -41.31 -31.50
CA LEU A 259 -5.62 -41.78 -30.83
C LEU A 259 -6.78 -41.99 -31.84
N ALA A 260 -6.94 -41.09 -32.83
CA ALA A 260 -7.93 -41.26 -33.87
C ALA A 260 -7.63 -42.48 -34.73
N ALA A 261 -6.36 -42.72 -35.08
CA ALA A 261 -5.95 -43.88 -35.85
C ALA A 261 -6.22 -45.18 -35.06
N LEU A 262 -5.92 -45.23 -33.75
CA LEU A 262 -6.24 -46.37 -32.89
C LEU A 262 -7.75 -46.64 -32.82
N GLN A 263 -8.57 -45.59 -32.65
CA GLN A 263 -10.03 -45.71 -32.63
C GLN A 263 -10.54 -46.27 -33.93
N GLY A 264 -10.10 -45.75 -35.06
CA GLY A 264 -10.53 -46.25 -36.40
C GLY A 264 -10.14 -47.70 -36.61
N THR A 265 -8.94 -48.11 -36.15
CA THR A 265 -8.52 -49.53 -36.27
C THR A 265 -9.39 -50.43 -35.41
N MET A 266 -9.72 -50.01 -34.16
CA MET A 266 -10.61 -50.79 -33.30
C MET A 266 -12.05 -50.87 -33.81
N GLU A 267 -12.57 -49.76 -34.34
CA GLU A 267 -13.91 -49.70 -34.94
C GLU A 267 -14.02 -50.63 -36.18
N VAL A 268 -12.99 -50.66 -37.03
CA VAL A 268 -12.92 -51.58 -38.19
C VAL A 268 -12.80 -53.02 -37.71
N ALA A 269 -12.03 -53.28 -36.66
CA ALA A 269 -11.92 -54.62 -36.08
C ALA A 269 -13.24 -55.11 -35.47
N LEU A 270 -13.97 -54.24 -34.72
CA LEU A 270 -15.29 -54.54 -34.16
C LEU A 270 -16.41 -54.73 -35.18
N ALA A 271 -16.26 -54.17 -36.39
CA ALA A 271 -17.23 -54.34 -37.49
C ALA A 271 -17.11 -55.72 -38.19
N ARG A 272 -16.20 -56.61 -37.77
CA ARG A 272 -16.06 -57.96 -38.35
C ARG A 272 -17.02 -58.92 -37.65
N ASP A 273 -17.78 -59.66 -38.43
CA ASP A 273 -18.79 -60.63 -37.96
C ASP A 273 -18.19 -61.95 -37.36
N ASP A 274 -16.89 -62.16 -37.58
CA ASP A 274 -16.17 -63.41 -37.19
C ASP A 274 -15.44 -63.30 -35.87
N LEU A 275 -15.64 -62.29 -35.03
CA LEU A 275 -14.97 -62.09 -33.78
C LEU A 275 -15.57 -62.94 -32.63
N PRO A 276 -14.73 -63.63 -31.84
CA PRO A 276 -15.18 -64.30 -30.59
C PRO A 276 -15.68 -63.22 -29.60
N ALA A 277 -16.68 -63.55 -28.77
CA ALA A 277 -17.32 -62.64 -27.85
C ALA A 277 -16.34 -62.01 -26.83
N ASP A 278 -15.36 -62.77 -26.34
CA ASP A 278 -14.32 -62.33 -25.42
C ASP A 278 -13.37 -61.28 -26.06
N GLN A 279 -13.09 -61.41 -27.36
CA GLN A 279 -12.29 -60.44 -28.10
C GLN A 279 -13.09 -59.18 -28.41
N GLN A 280 -14.40 -59.35 -28.71
CA GLN A 280 -15.32 -58.21 -28.94
C GLN A 280 -15.45 -57.34 -27.69
N ASP A 281 -15.59 -57.98 -26.48
CA ASP A 281 -15.62 -57.25 -25.21
C ASP A 281 -14.29 -56.51 -24.96
N THR A 282 -13.15 -57.19 -25.15
CA THR A 282 -11.83 -56.62 -25.00
C THR A 282 -11.59 -55.41 -25.92
N LEU A 283 -11.95 -55.54 -27.21
CA LEU A 283 -11.83 -54.45 -28.18
C LEU A 283 -12.76 -53.28 -27.85
N SER A 284 -13.97 -53.57 -27.35
CA SER A 284 -14.92 -52.56 -26.89
C SER A 284 -14.37 -51.76 -25.72
N ASP A 285 -13.78 -52.44 -24.74
CA ASP A 285 -13.11 -51.81 -23.59
C ASP A 285 -11.91 -50.92 -24.02
N MET A 286 -11.11 -51.44 -24.96
CA MET A 286 -9.97 -50.67 -25.53
C MET A 286 -10.47 -49.43 -26.31
N LEU A 287 -11.53 -49.54 -27.07
CA LEU A 287 -12.13 -48.42 -27.81
C LEU A 287 -12.69 -47.36 -26.85
N GLU A 288 -13.35 -47.80 -25.75
CA GLU A 288 -13.82 -46.89 -24.71
C GLU A 288 -12.64 -46.15 -24.04
N ALA A 289 -11.55 -46.87 -23.72
CA ALA A 289 -10.34 -46.24 -23.18
C ALA A 289 -9.70 -45.23 -24.14
N ALA A 290 -9.61 -45.56 -25.44
CA ALA A 290 -9.07 -44.66 -26.47
C ALA A 290 -9.95 -43.43 -26.65
N ARG A 291 -11.28 -43.56 -26.65
CA ARG A 291 -12.24 -42.44 -26.67
C ARG A 291 -12.10 -41.54 -25.44
N HIS A 292 -11.88 -42.14 -24.27
CA HIS A 292 -11.63 -41.38 -23.05
C HIS A 292 -10.33 -40.55 -23.12
N LEU A 293 -9.23 -41.14 -23.60
CA LEU A 293 -7.96 -40.44 -23.80
C LEU A 293 -8.10 -39.30 -24.79
N SER A 294 -8.82 -39.49 -25.90
CA SER A 294 -9.13 -38.42 -26.86
C SER A 294 -9.93 -37.27 -26.23
N LYS A 295 -10.92 -37.58 -25.38
CA LYS A 295 -11.66 -36.59 -24.62
C LYS A 295 -10.73 -35.80 -23.70
N VAL A 296 -9.84 -36.45 -22.95
CA VAL A 296 -8.87 -35.79 -22.06
C VAL A 296 -7.90 -34.89 -22.84
N ALA A 297 -7.37 -35.35 -23.98
CA ALA A 297 -6.49 -34.55 -24.84
C ALA A 297 -7.21 -33.31 -25.37
N ASN A 298 -8.44 -33.46 -25.85
CA ASN A 298 -9.26 -32.31 -26.30
C ASN A 298 -9.63 -31.32 -25.16
N ASP A 299 -9.83 -31.83 -23.95
CA ASP A 299 -10.11 -31.02 -22.76
C ASP A 299 -8.88 -30.24 -22.32
N LEU A 300 -7.68 -30.82 -22.42
CA LEU A 300 -6.41 -30.15 -22.17
C LEU A 300 -6.14 -29.04 -23.19
N LEU A 301 -6.42 -29.32 -24.46
CA LEU A 301 -6.27 -28.31 -25.54
C LEU A 301 -7.13 -27.06 -25.26
N VAL A 302 -8.39 -27.27 -24.90
CA VAL A 302 -9.28 -26.12 -24.58
C VAL A 302 -8.80 -25.37 -23.35
N LEU A 303 -8.33 -26.05 -22.31
CA LEU A 303 -7.77 -25.37 -21.13
C LEU A 303 -6.49 -24.59 -21.46
N ALA A 304 -5.71 -25.01 -22.44
CA ALA A 304 -4.55 -24.29 -22.93
C ALA A 304 -4.96 -23.07 -23.79
N GLU A 305 -5.98 -23.23 -24.63
CA GLU A 305 -6.49 -22.14 -25.51
C GLU A 305 -7.26 -21.06 -24.75
N THR A 306 -7.96 -21.40 -23.67
CA THR A 306 -8.79 -20.48 -22.86
C THR A 306 -8.10 -19.96 -21.63
N GLY A 307 -6.96 -20.55 -21.18
CA GLY A 307 -6.22 -20.17 -19.97
C GLY A 307 -5.35 -18.92 -20.10
N GLY A 308 -5.00 -18.52 -21.33
CA GLY A 308 -4.29 -17.26 -21.61
C GLY A 308 -5.18 -16.04 -21.38
N SER A 309 -4.56 -14.87 -21.26
CA SER A 309 -5.24 -13.56 -21.09
C SER A 309 -6.49 -13.47 -21.94
N PRO A 310 -7.57 -12.86 -21.44
CA PRO A 310 -8.82 -12.77 -22.19
C PRO A 310 -8.55 -12.28 -23.61
N LYS A 311 -8.60 -13.19 -24.56
CA LYS A 311 -8.47 -12.82 -25.97
C LYS A 311 -9.59 -11.81 -26.24
N ALA A 312 -9.22 -10.62 -26.68
CA ALA A 312 -10.14 -9.54 -27.03
C ALA A 312 -11.20 -9.92 -28.10
N THR A 313 -11.37 -11.20 -28.37
CA THR A 313 -12.00 -11.76 -29.56
C THR A 313 -13.44 -12.16 -29.39
N SER A 314 -13.99 -12.33 -28.22
CA SER A 314 -15.39 -12.71 -28.14
C SER A 314 -16.32 -11.50 -27.91
N ARG A 315 -16.44 -10.66 -28.92
CA ARG A 315 -17.54 -9.65 -29.00
C ARG A 315 -18.84 -10.25 -29.55
N THR A 316 -18.89 -11.57 -29.76
CA THR A 316 -20.07 -12.24 -30.31
C THR A 316 -21.16 -12.30 -29.25
N THR A 317 -22.33 -11.80 -29.62
CA THR A 317 -23.53 -11.94 -28.79
C THR A 317 -24.23 -13.23 -29.16
N THR A 318 -24.50 -14.07 -28.21
CA THR A 318 -25.06 -15.41 -28.38
C THR A 318 -26.31 -15.55 -27.53
N ASP A 319 -27.33 -16.21 -28.05
CA ASP A 319 -28.54 -16.55 -27.29
C ASP A 319 -28.29 -17.79 -26.42
N LEU A 320 -28.10 -17.54 -25.11
CA LEU A 320 -27.82 -18.59 -24.12
C LEU A 320 -29.00 -19.52 -23.90
N ALA A 321 -30.25 -19.02 -24.06
CA ALA A 321 -31.46 -19.81 -23.94
C ALA A 321 -31.53 -20.84 -25.06
N ALA A 322 -31.29 -20.43 -26.28
CA ALA A 322 -31.26 -21.33 -27.42
C ALA A 322 -30.18 -22.42 -27.31
N ILE A 323 -29.00 -22.08 -26.76
CA ILE A 323 -27.95 -23.08 -26.52
C ILE A 323 -28.38 -24.07 -25.42
N ALA A 324 -29.01 -23.59 -24.34
CA ALA A 324 -29.48 -24.46 -23.26
C ALA A 324 -30.56 -25.43 -23.75
N ASP A 325 -31.54 -24.94 -24.52
CA ASP A 325 -32.59 -25.74 -25.13
C ASP A 325 -32.01 -26.85 -26.01
N GLN A 326 -31.09 -26.49 -26.91
CA GLN A 326 -30.43 -27.46 -27.80
C GLN A 326 -29.63 -28.52 -27.02
N ALA A 327 -28.92 -28.07 -25.97
CA ALA A 327 -28.14 -28.99 -25.15
C ALA A 327 -29.06 -29.96 -24.37
N VAL A 328 -30.12 -29.46 -23.73
CA VAL A 328 -31.09 -30.30 -23.03
C VAL A 328 -31.73 -31.31 -23.99
N ALA A 329 -32.16 -30.93 -25.19
CA ALA A 329 -32.70 -31.82 -26.20
C ALA A 329 -31.69 -32.90 -26.63
N MET A 330 -30.40 -32.57 -26.73
CA MET A 330 -29.34 -33.54 -27.06
C MET A 330 -29.11 -34.56 -25.96
N PHE A 331 -29.22 -34.17 -24.69
CA PHE A 331 -28.94 -35.03 -23.55
C PHE A 331 -30.17 -35.71 -22.96
N SER A 332 -31.41 -35.40 -23.43
CA SER A 332 -32.67 -35.96 -22.94
C SER A 332 -32.71 -37.50 -23.04
N GLY A 333 -32.32 -38.04 -24.17
CA GLY A 333 -32.30 -39.49 -24.37
C GLY A 333 -31.36 -40.20 -23.41
N ALA A 334 -30.14 -39.68 -23.20
CA ALA A 334 -29.18 -40.24 -22.25
C ALA A 334 -29.63 -40.10 -20.77
N ALA A 335 -30.42 -39.10 -20.45
CA ALA A 335 -31.04 -38.92 -19.14
C ALA A 335 -32.20 -39.90 -18.93
N GLU A 336 -33.06 -40.04 -19.94
CA GLU A 336 -34.20 -41.01 -19.92
C GLU A 336 -33.74 -42.46 -19.79
N ASP A 337 -32.68 -42.86 -20.51
CA ASP A 337 -32.06 -44.17 -20.38
C ASP A 337 -31.57 -44.48 -18.95
N ARG A 338 -31.27 -43.45 -18.20
CA ARG A 338 -30.86 -43.53 -16.79
C ARG A 338 -32.00 -43.28 -15.80
N GLY A 339 -33.24 -43.09 -16.27
CA GLY A 339 -34.40 -42.77 -15.44
C GLY A 339 -34.32 -41.37 -14.78
N ILE A 340 -33.67 -40.38 -15.39
CA ILE A 340 -33.50 -39.03 -14.89
C ILE A 340 -34.43 -38.09 -15.66
N THR A 341 -35.19 -37.28 -14.93
CA THR A 341 -36.04 -36.24 -15.54
C THR A 341 -35.26 -34.95 -15.75
N MET A 342 -35.28 -34.42 -16.95
CA MET A 342 -34.68 -33.10 -17.30
C MET A 342 -35.72 -32.07 -17.64
N SER A 343 -35.52 -30.86 -17.17
CA SER A 343 -36.34 -29.69 -17.52
C SER A 343 -35.48 -28.49 -17.89
N VAL A 344 -35.99 -27.64 -18.78
CA VAL A 344 -35.39 -26.36 -19.09
C VAL A 344 -36.43 -25.25 -18.91
N ASP A 345 -36.06 -24.20 -18.24
CA ASP A 345 -36.87 -23.01 -18.01
C ASP A 345 -36.08 -21.77 -18.48
N ALA A 346 -36.51 -21.25 -19.62
CA ALA A 346 -35.94 -20.06 -20.22
C ALA A 346 -37.04 -19.01 -20.44
N ALA A 347 -36.99 -17.92 -19.75
CA ALA A 347 -38.00 -16.83 -19.85
C ALA A 347 -38.07 -16.15 -21.23
N GLY A 348 -37.18 -16.51 -22.16
CA GLY A 348 -37.06 -15.98 -23.49
C GLY A 348 -35.60 -15.84 -23.95
N PRO A 349 -35.37 -15.27 -25.17
CA PRO A 349 -34.01 -15.08 -25.69
C PRO A 349 -33.12 -14.33 -24.69
N THR A 350 -31.99 -14.91 -24.33
CA THR A 350 -31.09 -14.35 -23.34
C THR A 350 -29.73 -14.10 -24.00
N ALA A 351 -29.46 -12.83 -24.29
CA ALA A 351 -28.22 -12.41 -24.95
C ALA A 351 -27.05 -12.43 -23.96
N ALA A 352 -26.09 -13.30 -24.20
CA ALA A 352 -24.84 -13.43 -23.45
C ALA A 352 -23.64 -13.13 -24.34
N ARG A 353 -22.59 -12.57 -23.77
CA ARG A 353 -21.33 -12.37 -24.48
C ARG A 353 -20.52 -13.67 -24.44
N GLY A 354 -20.21 -14.23 -25.60
CA GLY A 354 -19.39 -15.44 -25.71
C GLY A 354 -19.46 -16.09 -27.07
N ASP A 355 -18.48 -16.94 -27.39
CA ASP A 355 -18.49 -17.76 -28.58
C ASP A 355 -19.54 -18.89 -28.43
N PRO A 356 -20.43 -19.10 -29.42
CA PRO A 356 -21.49 -20.12 -29.34
C PRO A 356 -20.93 -21.55 -29.17
N VAL A 357 -19.73 -21.82 -29.70
CA VAL A 357 -19.10 -23.15 -29.56
C VAL A 357 -18.60 -23.37 -28.14
N GLU A 358 -17.95 -22.36 -27.57
CA GLU A 358 -17.48 -22.41 -26.17
C GLU A 358 -18.65 -22.48 -25.19
N LEU A 359 -19.69 -21.66 -25.37
CA LEU A 359 -20.87 -21.67 -24.51
C LEU A 359 -21.63 -23.00 -24.59
N ARG A 360 -21.76 -23.61 -25.78
CA ARG A 360 -22.33 -24.95 -25.94
C ARG A 360 -21.52 -25.98 -25.20
N ARG A 361 -20.18 -25.91 -25.25
CA ARG A 361 -19.29 -26.81 -24.52
C ARG A 361 -19.42 -26.66 -22.99
N LEU A 362 -19.58 -25.43 -22.52
CA LEU A 362 -19.83 -25.14 -21.11
C LEU A 362 -21.13 -25.80 -20.64
N VAL A 363 -22.24 -25.58 -21.36
CA VAL A 363 -23.54 -26.20 -21.02
C VAL A 363 -23.47 -27.71 -21.06
N SER A 364 -22.86 -28.28 -22.11
CA SER A 364 -22.70 -29.75 -22.25
C SER A 364 -21.88 -30.35 -21.11
N ASN A 365 -20.80 -29.71 -20.67
CA ASN A 365 -20.02 -30.19 -19.53
C ASN A 365 -20.79 -30.14 -18.22
N LEU A 366 -21.63 -29.12 -18.00
CA LEU A 366 -22.48 -29.05 -16.81
C LEU A 366 -23.54 -30.13 -16.83
N LEU A 367 -24.17 -30.40 -17.99
CA LEU A 367 -25.19 -31.44 -18.13
C LEU A 367 -24.59 -32.87 -18.01
N ASP A 368 -23.42 -33.12 -18.65
CA ASP A 368 -22.71 -34.40 -18.50
C ASP A 368 -22.39 -34.70 -17.03
N ASN A 369 -21.95 -33.71 -16.26
CA ASN A 369 -21.72 -33.85 -14.83
C ASN A 369 -23.02 -34.11 -14.06
N ALA A 370 -24.08 -33.34 -14.32
CA ALA A 370 -25.37 -33.51 -13.66
C ALA A 370 -25.96 -34.91 -13.87
N ILE A 371 -26.01 -35.38 -15.14
CA ILE A 371 -26.50 -36.73 -15.48
C ILE A 371 -25.66 -37.82 -14.85
N ARG A 372 -24.36 -37.62 -14.78
CA ARG A 372 -23.43 -38.60 -14.22
C ARG A 372 -23.62 -38.82 -12.71
N PHE A 373 -23.83 -37.74 -11.95
CA PHE A 373 -23.89 -37.79 -10.49
C PHE A 373 -25.31 -37.82 -9.92
N THR A 374 -26.34 -37.80 -10.79
CA THR A 374 -27.73 -37.97 -10.40
C THR A 374 -28.10 -39.45 -10.46
N PRO A 375 -28.63 -40.06 -9.38
CA PRO A 375 -29.12 -41.42 -9.39
C PRO A 375 -30.42 -41.55 -10.21
N PRO A 376 -30.78 -42.79 -10.61
CA PRO A 376 -32.08 -43.07 -11.22
C PRO A 376 -33.25 -42.53 -10.39
N GLY A 377 -34.26 -41.95 -11.01
CA GLY A 377 -35.38 -41.27 -10.36
C GLY A 377 -35.10 -39.83 -9.93
N GLY A 378 -33.89 -39.33 -10.17
CA GLY A 378 -33.51 -37.94 -9.88
C GLY A 378 -33.97 -36.95 -10.96
N ARG A 379 -33.69 -35.66 -10.71
CA ARG A 379 -34.11 -34.54 -11.58
C ARG A 379 -32.95 -33.59 -11.84
N ILE A 380 -32.92 -33.00 -13.03
CA ILE A 380 -32.00 -31.93 -13.46
C ILE A 380 -32.83 -30.78 -14.00
N ASP A 381 -32.70 -29.61 -13.37
CA ASP A 381 -33.39 -28.39 -13.76
C ASP A 381 -32.37 -27.39 -14.33
N VAL A 382 -32.56 -26.96 -15.55
CA VAL A 382 -31.77 -25.92 -16.22
C VAL A 382 -32.56 -24.66 -16.27
N ARG A 383 -32.03 -23.55 -15.74
CA ARG A 383 -32.68 -22.24 -15.78
C ARG A 383 -31.79 -21.23 -16.48
N VAL A 384 -32.38 -20.50 -17.41
CA VAL A 384 -31.72 -19.38 -18.09
C VAL A 384 -32.51 -18.10 -17.82
N GLY A 385 -31.83 -17.09 -17.29
CA GLY A 385 -32.43 -15.82 -16.94
C GLY A 385 -31.57 -14.64 -17.33
N ALA A 386 -32.21 -13.51 -17.63
CA ALA A 386 -31.56 -12.22 -17.86
C ALA A 386 -31.70 -11.34 -16.61
N ALA A 387 -30.57 -10.82 -16.11
CA ALA A 387 -30.54 -9.72 -15.16
C ALA A 387 -30.08 -8.44 -15.87
N ILE A 388 -30.15 -7.27 -15.20
CA ILE A 388 -29.86 -5.95 -15.80
C ILE A 388 -28.51 -5.93 -16.55
N ASP A 389 -27.47 -6.54 -15.97
CA ASP A 389 -26.11 -6.53 -16.51
C ASP A 389 -25.52 -7.93 -16.78
N ALA A 390 -26.30 -8.99 -16.60
CA ALA A 390 -25.82 -10.36 -16.70
C ALA A 390 -26.86 -11.33 -17.25
N ALA A 391 -26.43 -12.26 -18.11
CA ALA A 391 -27.12 -13.47 -18.43
C ALA A 391 -26.72 -14.56 -17.43
N THR A 392 -27.67 -15.27 -16.87
CA THR A 392 -27.44 -16.32 -15.87
C THR A 392 -27.90 -17.66 -16.37
N LEU A 393 -27.04 -18.68 -16.28
CA LEU A 393 -27.36 -20.09 -16.48
C LEU A 393 -27.21 -20.81 -15.14
N THR A 394 -28.23 -21.51 -14.72
CA THR A 394 -28.20 -22.34 -13.52
C THR A 394 -28.53 -23.78 -13.90
N VAL A 395 -27.69 -24.73 -13.51
CA VAL A 395 -27.93 -26.17 -13.64
C VAL A 395 -27.99 -26.73 -12.22
N GLN A 396 -29.15 -27.26 -11.88
CA GLN A 396 -29.44 -27.86 -10.57
C GLN A 396 -29.73 -29.32 -10.72
N ASP A 397 -29.06 -30.17 -9.98
CA ASP A 397 -29.30 -31.63 -9.91
C ASP A 397 -29.70 -32.05 -8.52
N THR A 398 -30.39 -33.21 -8.42
CA THR A 398 -30.72 -33.90 -7.18
C THR A 398 -29.78 -35.08 -6.92
N GLY A 399 -28.51 -34.88 -7.25
CA GLY A 399 -27.48 -35.92 -7.22
C GLY A 399 -26.89 -36.18 -5.84
N THR A 400 -25.77 -36.87 -5.83
CA THR A 400 -25.07 -37.25 -4.60
C THR A 400 -24.48 -36.08 -3.82
N GLY A 401 -24.41 -34.91 -4.43
CA GLY A 401 -23.80 -33.72 -3.85
C GLY A 401 -22.29 -33.85 -3.60
N ILE A 402 -21.68 -32.77 -3.09
CA ILE A 402 -20.25 -32.61 -2.91
C ILE A 402 -19.98 -32.31 -1.43
N ALA A 403 -18.96 -32.94 -0.85
CA ALA A 403 -18.58 -32.68 0.53
C ALA A 403 -17.97 -31.26 0.68
N PRO A 404 -18.21 -30.57 1.80
CA PRO A 404 -17.70 -29.20 2.00
C PRO A 404 -16.18 -29.04 1.85
N ARG A 405 -15.41 -30.07 2.21
CA ARG A 405 -13.94 -30.10 2.06
C ARG A 405 -13.50 -30.07 0.60
N ASP A 406 -14.32 -30.61 -0.33
CA ASP A 406 -13.97 -30.75 -1.73
C ASP A 406 -14.47 -29.53 -2.55
N LEU A 407 -15.44 -28.76 -2.06
CA LEU A 407 -16.03 -27.60 -2.75
C LEU A 407 -14.99 -26.53 -3.13
N ALA A 408 -13.97 -26.33 -2.31
CA ALA A 408 -12.90 -25.35 -2.58
C ALA A 408 -12.06 -25.71 -3.82
N HIS A 409 -12.01 -27.01 -4.17
CA HIS A 409 -11.12 -27.56 -5.18
C HIS A 409 -11.83 -28.12 -6.42
N VAL A 410 -13.16 -28.09 -6.48
CA VAL A 410 -13.93 -28.69 -7.60
C VAL A 410 -13.63 -28.10 -8.97
N PHE A 411 -13.14 -26.88 -9.01
CA PHE A 411 -12.71 -26.20 -10.23
C PHE A 411 -11.23 -26.40 -10.56
N ASP A 412 -10.46 -27.09 -9.69
CA ASP A 412 -9.05 -27.39 -9.95
C ASP A 412 -8.94 -28.50 -11.00
N ARG A 413 -7.90 -28.44 -11.85
CA ARG A 413 -7.65 -29.43 -12.88
C ARG A 413 -7.39 -30.79 -12.25
N PHE A 414 -8.01 -31.88 -12.80
CA PHE A 414 -7.91 -33.26 -12.33
C PHE A 414 -8.48 -33.50 -10.91
N CYS A 415 -9.23 -32.57 -10.36
CA CYS A 415 -9.88 -32.76 -9.07
C CYS A 415 -11.03 -33.78 -9.21
N LYS A 416 -11.05 -34.76 -8.32
CA LYS A 416 -12.12 -35.76 -8.20
C LYS A 416 -12.57 -35.80 -6.75
N ALA A 417 -13.85 -35.56 -6.50
CA ALA A 417 -14.43 -35.77 -5.20
C ALA A 417 -14.48 -37.30 -4.95
N ASP A 418 -13.73 -37.78 -3.96
CA ASP A 418 -13.59 -39.12 -3.42
C ASP A 418 -13.54 -40.32 -4.42
N PRO A 419 -12.33 -40.88 -4.68
CA PRO A 419 -12.15 -42.05 -5.57
C PRO A 419 -12.87 -43.32 -5.11
N ALA A 420 -13.19 -43.44 -3.83
CA ALA A 420 -13.78 -44.65 -3.23
C ALA A 420 -15.27 -44.85 -3.56
N ARG A 421 -15.98 -43.79 -3.95
CA ARG A 421 -17.42 -43.82 -4.27
C ARG A 421 -17.74 -44.00 -5.74
N THR A 422 -16.74 -43.96 -6.62
CA THR A 422 -16.90 -44.02 -8.10
C THR A 422 -16.81 -45.46 -8.64
N HIS A 423 -16.70 -46.48 -7.81
CA HIS A 423 -16.50 -47.90 -8.25
C HIS A 423 -17.73 -48.56 -8.91
N GLY A 424 -18.86 -47.83 -9.06
CA GLY A 424 -20.07 -48.37 -9.65
C GLY A 424 -20.56 -47.74 -10.97
N ALA A 425 -19.99 -46.64 -11.40
CA ALA A 425 -20.42 -45.95 -12.61
C ALA A 425 -19.32 -46.01 -13.69
N GLY A 426 -19.43 -46.91 -14.60
CA GLY A 426 -18.48 -47.31 -15.64
C GLY A 426 -18.04 -46.22 -16.66
N ARG A 427 -17.87 -44.98 -16.26
CA ARG A 427 -17.26 -43.95 -17.11
C ARG A 427 -16.23 -43.15 -16.35
N ARG A 428 -14.94 -43.33 -16.71
CA ARG A 428 -13.80 -42.61 -16.18
C ARG A 428 -13.87 -41.11 -16.58
N SER A 429 -14.18 -40.20 -15.65
CA SER A 429 -14.08 -38.74 -15.89
C SER A 429 -12.65 -38.26 -15.66
N GLY A 430 -12.16 -37.39 -16.53
CA GLY A 430 -10.83 -36.78 -16.43
C GLY A 430 -10.68 -35.73 -15.32
N GLY A 431 -11.79 -35.30 -14.65
CA GLY A 431 -11.74 -34.21 -13.66
C GLY A 431 -11.43 -32.84 -14.27
N LEU A 432 -11.70 -32.66 -15.55
CA LEU A 432 -11.41 -31.39 -16.28
C LEU A 432 -12.67 -30.57 -16.59
N GLY A 433 -13.88 -31.18 -16.55
CA GLY A 433 -15.12 -30.55 -17.01
C GLY A 433 -15.45 -29.22 -16.30
N LEU A 434 -15.39 -29.19 -14.95
CA LEU A 434 -15.67 -27.95 -14.20
C LEU A 434 -14.54 -26.91 -14.37
N ALA A 435 -13.27 -27.34 -14.49
CA ALA A 435 -12.15 -26.46 -14.79
C ALA A 435 -12.34 -25.77 -16.17
N ILE A 436 -12.82 -26.51 -17.18
CA ILE A 436 -13.17 -25.97 -18.49
C ILE A 436 -14.33 -24.98 -18.39
N CYS A 437 -15.40 -25.32 -17.64
CA CYS A 437 -16.52 -24.41 -17.42
C CYS A 437 -16.08 -23.09 -16.81
N ARG A 438 -15.17 -23.15 -15.82
CA ARG A 438 -14.59 -21.95 -15.21
C ARG A 438 -13.76 -21.14 -16.20
N SER A 439 -12.89 -21.80 -16.96
CA SER A 439 -12.04 -21.14 -17.95
C SER A 439 -12.88 -20.44 -19.04
N ILE A 440 -13.94 -21.08 -19.56
CA ILE A 440 -14.85 -20.50 -20.54
C ILE A 440 -15.64 -19.31 -19.92
N ALA A 441 -16.14 -19.44 -18.71
CA ALA A 441 -16.86 -18.35 -18.05
C ALA A 441 -15.96 -17.11 -17.85
N GLU A 442 -14.72 -17.32 -17.37
CA GLU A 442 -13.73 -16.28 -17.16
C GLU A 442 -13.26 -15.64 -18.49
N SER A 443 -13.07 -16.41 -19.57
CA SER A 443 -12.70 -15.88 -20.89
C SER A 443 -13.79 -14.97 -21.47
N CYS A 444 -15.06 -15.25 -21.17
CA CYS A 444 -16.20 -14.41 -21.52
C CYS A 444 -16.34 -13.17 -20.61
N GLY A 445 -15.50 -13.03 -19.57
CA GLY A 445 -15.59 -11.95 -18.57
C GLY A 445 -16.68 -12.18 -17.53
N GLY A 446 -17.16 -13.41 -17.39
CA GLY A 446 -18.16 -13.84 -16.43
C GLY A 446 -17.58 -14.51 -15.18
N THR A 447 -18.46 -15.15 -14.41
CA THR A 447 -18.11 -15.91 -13.20
C THR A 447 -18.91 -17.20 -13.14
N ILE A 448 -18.35 -18.23 -12.47
CA ILE A 448 -19.02 -19.47 -12.16
C ILE A 448 -18.99 -19.73 -10.66
N GLY A 449 -20.10 -20.16 -10.09
CA GLY A 449 -20.23 -20.54 -8.68
C GLY A 449 -20.86 -21.91 -8.54
N ILE A 450 -20.60 -22.59 -7.42
CA ILE A 450 -21.16 -23.90 -7.10
C ILE A 450 -21.66 -23.90 -5.66
N GLU A 451 -22.85 -24.43 -5.45
CA GLU A 451 -23.44 -24.69 -4.15
C GLU A 451 -23.85 -26.16 -4.12
N SER A 452 -23.44 -26.91 -3.10
CA SER A 452 -23.75 -28.32 -3.00
C SER A 452 -23.84 -28.76 -1.55
N ARG A 453 -24.73 -29.74 -1.30
CA ARG A 453 -24.82 -30.47 -0.02
C ARG A 453 -24.80 -31.96 -0.29
N LEU A 454 -24.01 -32.67 0.49
CA LEU A 454 -23.88 -34.09 0.35
C LEU A 454 -25.25 -34.78 0.56
N GLY A 455 -25.70 -35.56 -0.45
CA GLY A 455 -26.99 -36.23 -0.45
C GLY A 455 -28.21 -35.38 -0.88
N GLU A 456 -28.05 -34.08 -1.10
CA GLU A 456 -29.15 -33.17 -1.51
C GLU A 456 -29.03 -32.72 -2.99
N GLY A 457 -27.81 -32.79 -3.59
CA GLY A 457 -27.55 -32.42 -4.96
C GLY A 457 -26.60 -31.22 -5.09
N THR A 458 -26.49 -30.71 -6.32
CA THR A 458 -25.56 -29.63 -6.67
C THR A 458 -26.26 -28.59 -7.53
N THR A 459 -25.94 -27.33 -7.30
CA THR A 459 -26.37 -26.19 -8.11
C THR A 459 -25.13 -25.46 -8.62
N VAL A 460 -24.97 -25.41 -9.94
CA VAL A 460 -23.91 -24.63 -10.60
C VAL A 460 -24.54 -23.42 -11.26
N THR A 461 -24.03 -22.23 -10.94
CA THR A 461 -24.50 -20.95 -11.49
C THR A 461 -23.39 -20.28 -12.27
N VAL A 462 -23.65 -19.99 -13.55
CA VAL A 462 -22.77 -19.23 -14.44
C VAL A 462 -23.39 -17.87 -14.69
N ARG A 463 -22.62 -16.80 -14.53
CA ARG A 463 -23.02 -15.43 -14.82
C ARG A 463 -22.12 -14.87 -15.90
N LEU A 464 -22.68 -14.50 -17.02
CA LEU A 464 -21.99 -13.93 -18.18
C LEU A 464 -22.41 -12.47 -18.36
N PRO A 465 -21.55 -11.56 -18.84
CA PRO A 465 -21.94 -10.19 -19.15
C PRO A 465 -23.09 -10.19 -20.18
N ALA A 466 -24.17 -9.50 -19.85
CA ALA A 466 -25.26 -9.28 -20.80
C ALA A 466 -24.79 -8.33 -21.91
N THR A 467 -25.24 -8.60 -23.12
CA THR A 467 -25.13 -7.66 -24.24
C THR A 467 -26.51 -7.02 -24.44
N PRO A 468 -26.63 -5.76 -24.92
CA PRO A 468 -27.92 -5.19 -25.28
C PRO A 468 -28.67 -6.16 -26.19
N PRO A 469 -30.00 -6.27 -26.07
CA PRO A 469 -30.79 -7.22 -26.84
C PRO A 469 -30.47 -7.10 -28.30
N ILE A 470 -30.27 -8.23 -28.97
CA ILE A 470 -30.10 -8.27 -30.41
C ILE A 470 -31.42 -7.74 -31.02
N SER A 471 -31.40 -6.56 -31.61
CA SER A 471 -32.54 -6.09 -32.40
C SER A 471 -32.85 -7.18 -33.44
N PRO A 472 -34.10 -7.66 -33.54
CA PRO A 472 -34.43 -8.64 -34.54
C PRO A 472 -34.07 -8.07 -35.92
N ASP A 473 -33.31 -8.81 -36.68
CA ASP A 473 -32.89 -8.45 -38.03
C ASP A 473 -34.15 -8.14 -38.87
N PRO A 474 -34.34 -6.89 -39.32
CA PRO A 474 -35.53 -6.55 -40.10
C PRO A 474 -35.61 -7.28 -41.46
N ALA A 475 -34.55 -8.04 -41.83
CA ALA A 475 -34.50 -8.83 -43.05
C ALA A 475 -35.15 -10.22 -42.96
N ARG A 476 -35.46 -10.73 -41.77
CA ARG A 476 -36.27 -11.95 -41.61
C ARG A 476 -37.76 -11.62 -41.53
N ARG A 477 -38.34 -11.16 -42.65
CA ARG A 477 -39.78 -11.26 -42.82
C ARG A 477 -40.19 -12.73 -42.84
N PRO A 478 -41.22 -13.16 -42.06
CA PRO A 478 -41.78 -14.50 -42.20
C PRO A 478 -42.25 -14.66 -43.64
N VAL A 479 -41.77 -15.68 -44.30
CA VAL A 479 -42.33 -16.08 -45.60
C VAL A 479 -43.81 -16.34 -45.37
N SER A 480 -44.66 -15.43 -45.81
CA SER A 480 -46.12 -15.63 -45.77
C SER A 480 -46.43 -16.92 -46.53
N ALA A 481 -47.01 -17.90 -45.82
CA ALA A 481 -47.57 -19.10 -46.46
C ALA A 481 -48.60 -18.62 -47.48
N GLY A 482 -48.27 -18.74 -48.75
CA GLY A 482 -49.18 -18.50 -49.84
C GLY A 482 -50.43 -19.38 -49.67
N PRO A 483 -51.60 -18.91 -50.20
CA PRO A 483 -52.86 -19.62 -50.01
C PRO A 483 -52.81 -21.01 -50.68
N ARG A 484 -53.22 -22.02 -49.87
CA ARG A 484 -53.39 -23.41 -50.36
C ARG A 484 -54.33 -23.43 -51.57
N PRO A 485 -54.00 -24.15 -52.64
CA PRO A 485 -54.92 -24.34 -53.73
C PRO A 485 -56.15 -25.14 -53.28
N VAL A 486 -57.30 -24.57 -53.54
CA VAL A 486 -58.61 -25.21 -53.34
C VAL A 486 -58.74 -26.46 -54.26
N ALA A 487 -58.96 -27.63 -53.61
CA ALA A 487 -59.25 -28.88 -54.32
C ALA A 487 -60.54 -28.72 -55.15
N GLN A 488 -60.44 -28.84 -56.46
CA GLN A 488 -61.58 -28.95 -57.29
C GLN A 488 -62.16 -30.37 -57.17
N THR A 489 -63.41 -30.46 -56.77
CA THR A 489 -64.20 -31.68 -56.75
C THR A 489 -64.62 -32.00 -58.22
N PRO A 490 -64.46 -33.22 -58.73
CA PRO A 490 -65.03 -33.59 -60.06
C PRO A 490 -66.52 -33.79 -59.90
N ALA A 491 -67.31 -33.09 -60.75
CA ALA A 491 -68.72 -33.35 -60.98
C ALA A 491 -68.91 -34.58 -61.87
N ALA A 492 -69.93 -35.35 -61.52
CA ALA A 492 -70.40 -36.62 -62.07
C ALA A 492 -70.46 -36.82 -63.58
#